data_8601c803b60a7faa99e6678f7f49052c
#
_entry.id   8601c803b60a7faa99e6678f7f49052c
#
_cell.length_a   1.000
_cell.length_b   1.000
_cell.length_c   1.000
_cell.angle_alpha   90.00
_cell.angle_beta   90.00
_cell.angle_gamma   90.00
#
_symmetry.space_group_name_H-M   'P 1'
#
loop_
_entity.id
_entity.type
_entity.pdbx_description
1 polymer ?
#
loop_
_entity_poly.entity_id
_entity_poly.type
_entity_poly.pdbx_seq_one_letter_code
_entity_poly.pdbx_strand_id
1 'polypeptide(L)'
;FRAKAGTRMAYAQEPNLDELVWTIAVARIIFGPKINLQAPPNLSAGNLTALINAGINDWGGVSPVTPDHVNPEAPWPELLELSMATSQCVGRSGAKKFLTERLAIYPDYAVKGDTWLDETLRTKVLHLIDGEGFARADSWAPGKGILPPEIVRNPWRIQKASVNTKIEEIRANVSTDVEWSEQEIEQLLCSRGDDFEKVCIAANDLRKQTNGEVVTYAVNRNINYTNICTFRCGFCAFSKGKMSENLRGKPYDLKLEEIVLRTKEAWK
;
A
#
# COMPACT_ATOMS: atom_id res chain seq x y z
N PHE A 1 12.02 -7.52 0.31
CA PHE A 1 12.55 -7.90 1.62
C PHE A 1 13.92 -7.26 1.82
N ARG A 2 14.30 -7.02 3.07
CA ARG A 2 15.61 -6.47 3.43
C ARG A 2 16.46 -7.57 4.08
N ALA A 3 17.73 -7.69 3.67
CA ALA A 3 18.70 -8.56 4.34
C ALA A 3 18.97 -8.03 5.75
N LYS A 4 18.99 -8.92 6.73
CA LYS A 4 19.10 -8.53 8.15
C LYS A 4 20.25 -9.27 8.81
N ALA A 5 21.05 -8.50 9.54
CA ALA A 5 22.13 -9.07 10.35
C ALA A 5 21.58 -10.14 11.29
N GLY A 6 22.30 -11.23 11.48
CA GLY A 6 21.93 -12.34 12.33
C GLY A 6 20.85 -13.28 11.75
N THR A 7 20.46 -13.11 10.49
CA THR A 7 19.61 -14.08 9.77
C THR A 7 20.43 -14.90 8.79
N ARG A 8 19.87 -16.03 8.30
CA ARG A 8 20.51 -16.83 7.25
C ARG A 8 20.71 -16.09 5.95
N MET A 9 19.92 -15.03 5.72
CA MET A 9 19.95 -14.21 4.52
C MET A 9 20.67 -12.87 4.76
N ALA A 10 21.51 -12.75 5.79
CA ALA A 10 22.22 -11.52 6.11
C ALA A 10 23.09 -10.97 4.97
N TYR A 11 23.55 -11.85 4.09
CA TYR A 11 24.40 -11.51 2.93
C TYR A 11 23.65 -11.66 1.60
N ALA A 12 22.32 -11.84 1.62
CA ALA A 12 21.55 -11.92 0.39
C ALA A 12 21.57 -10.56 -0.33
N GLN A 13 21.70 -10.60 -1.65
CA GLN A 13 21.61 -9.42 -2.46
C GLN A 13 20.18 -8.83 -2.35
N GLU A 14 20.08 -7.56 -2.03
CA GLU A 14 18.83 -6.84 -2.00
C GLU A 14 18.54 -6.24 -3.38
N PRO A 15 17.26 -6.17 -3.81
CA PRO A 15 16.89 -5.42 -4.98
C PRO A 15 17.20 -3.94 -4.77
N ASN A 16 17.75 -3.28 -5.76
CA ASN A 16 17.92 -1.85 -5.76
C ASN A 16 16.58 -1.13 -5.99
N LEU A 17 16.59 0.21 -5.91
CA LEU A 17 15.37 0.99 -6.09
C LEU A 17 14.76 0.81 -7.49
N ASP A 18 15.57 0.78 -8.52
CA ASP A 18 15.11 0.65 -9.91
C ASP A 18 14.43 -0.70 -10.15
N GLU A 19 14.99 -1.78 -9.59
CA GLU A 19 14.38 -3.10 -9.64
C GLU A 19 13.03 -3.16 -8.90
N LEU A 20 12.91 -2.48 -7.76
CA LEU A 20 11.66 -2.39 -7.02
C LEU A 20 10.61 -1.58 -7.80
N VAL A 21 10.97 -0.40 -8.28
CA VAL A 21 10.11 0.49 -9.08
C VAL A 21 9.64 -0.22 -10.36
N TRP A 22 10.57 -0.87 -11.06
CA TRP A 22 10.25 -1.67 -12.23
C TRP A 22 9.29 -2.83 -11.93
N THR A 23 9.53 -3.58 -10.83
CA THR A 23 8.65 -4.68 -10.43
C THR A 23 7.23 -4.18 -10.16
N ILE A 24 7.07 -3.06 -9.45
CA ILE A 24 5.77 -2.45 -9.17
C ILE A 24 5.09 -2.01 -10.47
N ALA A 25 5.82 -1.34 -11.36
CA ALA A 25 5.27 -0.84 -12.62
C ALA A 25 4.79 -1.99 -13.53
N VAL A 26 5.60 -3.03 -13.66
CA VAL A 26 5.22 -4.23 -14.42
C VAL A 26 4.01 -4.93 -13.79
N ALA A 27 3.99 -5.07 -12.46
CA ALA A 27 2.85 -5.65 -11.76
C ALA A 27 1.56 -4.82 -12.01
N ARG A 28 1.65 -3.48 -11.98
CA ARG A 28 0.51 -2.61 -12.28
C ARG A 28 -0.03 -2.83 -13.69
N ILE A 29 0.85 -3.01 -14.67
CA ILE A 29 0.46 -3.22 -16.06
C ILE A 29 -0.18 -4.61 -16.22
N ILE A 30 0.45 -5.66 -15.70
CA ILE A 30 -0.03 -7.04 -15.83
C ILE A 30 -1.39 -7.23 -15.14
N PHE A 31 -1.53 -6.74 -13.91
CA PHE A 31 -2.75 -6.92 -13.12
C PHE A 31 -3.84 -5.87 -13.40
N GLY A 32 -3.50 -4.84 -14.18
CA GLY A 32 -4.44 -3.81 -14.58
C GLY A 32 -4.85 -2.85 -13.45
N PRO A 33 -5.86 -1.99 -13.71
CA PRO A 33 -6.22 -0.90 -12.80
C PRO A 33 -7.00 -1.37 -11.56
N LYS A 34 -7.73 -2.47 -11.63
CA LYS A 34 -8.65 -2.92 -10.56
C LYS A 34 -7.96 -3.52 -9.35
N ILE A 35 -6.70 -3.93 -9.48
CA ILE A 35 -5.95 -4.55 -8.37
C ILE A 35 -5.28 -3.49 -7.52
N ASN A 36 -5.42 -3.60 -6.21
CA ASN A 36 -4.69 -2.76 -5.28
C ASN A 36 -3.24 -3.25 -5.12
N LEU A 37 -2.29 -2.36 -5.39
CA LEU A 37 -0.87 -2.62 -5.18
C LEU A 37 -0.38 -1.84 -3.97
N GLN A 38 0.20 -2.55 -3.02
CA GLN A 38 0.72 -2.01 -1.77
C GLN A 38 2.24 -2.02 -1.74
N ALA A 39 2.81 -1.00 -1.13
CA ALA A 39 4.22 -1.00 -0.73
C ALA A 39 4.36 -0.39 0.66
N PRO A 40 5.01 -1.08 1.62
CA PRO A 40 5.18 -0.52 2.97
C PRO A 40 6.14 0.67 2.93
N PRO A 41 5.72 1.84 3.47
CA PRO A 41 6.50 3.08 3.34
C PRO A 41 7.80 3.06 4.13
N ASN A 42 7.85 2.34 5.26
CA ASN A 42 9.04 2.25 6.12
C ASN A 42 10.22 1.53 5.45
N LEU A 43 9.98 0.61 4.52
CA LEU A 43 11.05 -0.11 3.82
C LEU A 43 11.68 0.68 2.67
N SER A 44 11.10 1.80 2.31
CA SER A 44 11.54 2.64 1.19
C SER A 44 11.63 4.12 1.58
N ALA A 45 12.04 4.41 2.81
CA ALA A 45 12.23 5.76 3.30
C ALA A 45 13.09 6.59 2.32
N GLY A 46 12.66 7.81 2.03
CA GLY A 46 13.31 8.71 1.08
C GLY A 46 12.94 8.48 -0.40
N ASN A 47 12.25 7.38 -0.75
CA ASN A 47 11.91 7.04 -2.14
C ASN A 47 10.40 6.88 -2.37
N LEU A 48 9.57 7.41 -1.49
CA LEU A 48 8.12 7.21 -1.50
C LEU A 48 7.47 7.69 -2.81
N THR A 49 7.93 8.82 -3.34
CA THR A 49 7.45 9.39 -4.61
C THR A 49 7.68 8.44 -5.79
N ALA A 50 8.83 7.76 -5.83
CA ALA A 50 9.14 6.81 -6.90
C ALA A 50 8.15 5.62 -6.89
N LEU A 51 7.78 5.10 -5.71
CA LEU A 51 6.84 4.00 -5.60
C LEU A 51 5.42 4.40 -6.06
N ILE A 52 4.97 5.60 -5.71
CA ILE A 52 3.67 6.11 -6.18
C ILE A 52 3.68 6.26 -7.70
N ASN A 53 4.75 6.82 -8.26
CA ASN A 53 4.88 7.00 -9.70
C ASN A 53 5.01 5.67 -10.46
N ALA A 54 5.51 4.63 -9.79
CA ALA A 54 5.51 3.27 -10.33
C ALA A 54 4.13 2.60 -10.35
N GLY A 55 3.13 3.17 -9.67
CA GLY A 55 1.75 2.70 -9.77
C GLY A 55 1.16 2.06 -8.53
N ILE A 56 1.78 2.17 -7.34
CA ILE A 56 1.09 1.81 -6.10
C ILE A 56 -0.08 2.77 -5.87
N ASN A 57 -1.12 2.26 -5.25
CA ASN A 57 -2.28 3.04 -4.84
C ASN A 57 -2.58 2.91 -3.35
N ASP A 58 -1.73 2.18 -2.61
CA ASP A 58 -1.94 1.91 -1.20
C ASP A 58 -0.60 1.72 -0.47
N TRP A 59 -0.49 2.27 0.73
CA TRP A 59 0.68 2.09 1.59
C TRP A 59 0.55 0.88 2.51
N GLY A 60 -0.62 0.22 2.50
CA GLY A 60 -0.91 -0.86 3.43
C GLY A 60 -1.22 -0.37 4.83
N GLY A 61 -0.95 -1.21 5.80
CA GLY A 61 -1.09 -0.85 7.21
C GLY A 61 0.09 -0.01 7.68
N VAL A 62 -0.19 1.17 8.21
CA VAL A 62 0.78 2.06 8.85
C VAL A 62 0.52 2.08 10.34
N SER A 63 1.55 1.84 11.16
CA SER A 63 1.42 1.80 12.61
C SER A 63 2.27 2.89 13.26
N PRO A 64 1.74 4.13 13.37
CA PRO A 64 2.53 5.26 13.87
C PRO A 64 2.91 5.16 15.35
N VAL A 65 2.24 4.30 16.11
CA VAL A 65 2.43 4.18 17.57
C VAL A 65 3.17 2.91 18.01
N THR A 66 3.46 1.99 17.08
CA THR A 66 4.20 0.76 17.40
C THR A 66 5.37 0.58 16.45
N PRO A 67 6.53 0.08 16.96
CA PRO A 67 7.64 -0.23 16.07
C PRO A 67 7.29 -1.38 15.12
N ASP A 68 7.90 -1.40 13.96
CA ASP A 68 7.88 -2.59 13.11
C ASP A 68 8.76 -3.67 13.77
N HIS A 69 8.12 -4.67 14.38
CA HIS A 69 8.85 -5.75 15.04
C HIS A 69 9.60 -6.66 14.08
N VAL A 70 9.21 -6.69 12.82
CA VAL A 70 9.90 -7.45 11.77
C VAL A 70 11.09 -6.66 11.23
N ASN A 71 10.94 -5.35 11.08
CA ASN A 71 11.97 -4.44 10.56
C ASN A 71 12.21 -3.27 11.54
N PRO A 72 12.73 -3.52 12.74
CA PRO A 72 12.89 -2.46 13.75
C PRO A 72 13.92 -1.39 13.36
N GLU A 73 14.77 -1.68 12.37
CA GLU A 73 15.68 -0.73 11.75
C GLU A 73 15.00 0.24 10.77
N ALA A 74 13.75 -0.03 10.40
CA ALA A 74 12.97 0.76 9.47
C ALA A 74 11.70 1.27 10.17
N PRO A 75 11.76 2.37 10.92
CA PRO A 75 10.61 2.93 11.63
C PRO A 75 9.53 3.38 10.64
N TRP A 76 8.28 3.32 11.08
CA TRP A 76 7.17 3.87 10.31
C TRP A 76 7.32 5.40 10.18
N PRO A 77 7.08 5.97 9.01
CA PRO A 77 7.03 7.43 8.86
C PRO A 77 5.83 8.00 9.62
N GLU A 78 5.95 9.23 10.06
CA GLU A 78 4.80 9.98 10.57
C GLU A 78 3.76 10.20 9.47
N LEU A 79 2.48 10.18 9.82
CA LEU A 79 1.38 10.35 8.85
C LEU A 79 1.47 11.69 8.10
N LEU A 80 1.94 12.73 8.78
CA LEU A 80 2.15 14.03 8.14
C LEU A 80 3.25 13.96 7.07
N GLU A 81 4.37 13.31 7.37
CA GLU A 81 5.46 13.10 6.42
C GLU A 81 4.99 12.28 5.21
N LEU A 82 4.24 11.20 5.46
CA LEU A 82 3.67 10.36 4.41
C LEU A 82 2.68 11.15 3.53
N SER A 83 1.87 12.01 4.13
CA SER A 83 0.94 12.89 3.43
C SER A 83 1.68 13.91 2.56
N MET A 84 2.73 14.53 3.08
CA MET A 84 3.57 15.47 2.34
C MET A 84 4.26 14.79 1.14
N ALA A 85 4.86 13.63 1.34
CA ALA A 85 5.49 12.86 0.27
C ALA A 85 4.46 12.46 -0.81
N THR A 86 3.26 12.06 -0.41
CA THR A 86 2.17 11.72 -1.33
C THR A 86 1.74 12.94 -2.15
N SER A 87 1.60 14.12 -1.53
CA SER A 87 1.16 15.34 -2.19
C SER A 87 2.20 15.95 -3.14
N GLN A 88 3.48 15.61 -2.98
CA GLN A 88 4.55 16.00 -3.91
C GLN A 88 4.44 15.27 -5.24
N CYS A 89 3.77 14.13 -5.29
CA CYS A 89 3.54 13.41 -6.53
C CYS A 89 2.46 14.11 -7.35
N VAL A 90 2.87 14.78 -8.40
CA VAL A 90 1.97 15.47 -9.31
C VAL A 90 1.68 14.56 -10.50
N GLY A 91 0.39 14.30 -10.75
CA GLY A 91 -0.02 13.58 -11.94
C GLY A 91 0.22 14.42 -13.23
N ARG A 92 0.14 13.80 -14.40
CA ARG A 92 0.27 14.50 -15.71
C ARG A 92 -0.68 15.68 -15.87
N SER A 93 -1.83 15.66 -15.17
CA SER A 93 -2.83 16.74 -15.15
C SER A 93 -2.45 17.93 -14.25
N GLY A 94 -1.30 17.89 -13.57
CA GLY A 94 -0.94 18.86 -12.54
C GLY A 94 -1.67 18.67 -11.20
N ALA A 95 -2.54 17.69 -11.09
CA ALA A 95 -3.26 17.42 -9.85
C ALA A 95 -2.36 16.72 -8.83
N LYS A 96 -2.41 17.20 -7.59
CA LYS A 96 -1.72 16.61 -6.44
C LYS A 96 -2.45 15.33 -6.01
N LYS A 97 -1.69 14.36 -5.52
CA LYS A 97 -2.24 13.16 -4.90
C LYS A 97 -2.56 13.42 -3.43
N PHE A 98 -3.54 12.69 -2.91
CA PHE A 98 -3.98 12.82 -1.52
C PHE A 98 -3.83 11.49 -0.79
N LEU A 99 -3.34 11.58 0.44
CA LEU A 99 -3.33 10.46 1.38
C LEU A 99 -4.70 10.38 2.04
N THR A 100 -5.37 9.23 1.92
CA THR A 100 -6.70 9.00 2.47
C THR A 100 -6.72 7.73 3.31
N GLU A 101 -7.31 7.83 4.50
CA GLU A 101 -7.46 6.69 5.39
C GLU A 101 -8.55 5.75 4.88
N ARG A 102 -8.29 4.45 4.95
CA ARG A 102 -9.28 3.39 4.72
C ARG A 102 -9.33 2.43 5.91
N LEU A 103 -10.39 1.68 6.01
CA LEU A 103 -10.44 0.54 6.93
C LEU A 103 -9.47 -0.56 6.48
N ALA A 104 -9.30 -1.60 7.30
CA ALA A 104 -8.50 -2.76 6.93
C ALA A 104 -9.00 -3.44 5.64
N ILE A 105 -10.30 -3.36 5.37
CA ILE A 105 -10.92 -3.74 4.10
C ILE A 105 -10.81 -2.59 3.08
N TYR A 106 -10.64 -2.91 1.80
CA TYR A 106 -10.66 -1.91 0.74
C TYR A 106 -12.03 -1.29 0.52
N PRO A 107 -12.10 -0.01 0.10
CA PRO A 107 -13.35 0.71 -0.12
C PRO A 107 -14.37 -0.04 -0.97
N ASP A 108 -13.97 -0.59 -2.11
CA ASP A 108 -14.85 -1.35 -3.01
C ASP A 108 -15.52 -2.55 -2.34
N TYR A 109 -14.82 -3.23 -1.44
CA TYR A 109 -15.35 -4.36 -0.69
C TYR A 109 -16.23 -3.91 0.47
N ALA A 110 -15.88 -2.79 1.09
CA ALA A 110 -16.68 -2.21 2.17
C ALA A 110 -18.06 -1.74 1.67
N VAL A 111 -18.09 -1.09 0.50
CA VAL A 111 -19.34 -0.67 -0.16
C VAL A 111 -20.18 -1.88 -0.61
N LYS A 112 -19.54 -2.95 -1.07
CA LYS A 112 -20.19 -4.21 -1.47
C LYS A 112 -20.28 -5.20 -0.29
N GLY A 113 -20.62 -4.70 0.89
CA GLY A 113 -20.64 -5.49 2.13
C GLY A 113 -21.50 -6.73 2.09
N ASP A 114 -22.56 -6.75 1.28
CA ASP A 114 -23.42 -7.92 1.10
C ASP A 114 -22.68 -9.14 0.54
N THR A 115 -21.63 -8.90 -0.24
CA THR A 115 -20.83 -9.97 -0.86
C THR A 115 -19.60 -10.33 -0.02
N TRP A 116 -19.00 -9.35 0.68
CA TRP A 116 -17.67 -9.50 1.25
C TRP A 116 -17.60 -9.47 2.77
N LEU A 117 -18.68 -9.05 3.45
CA LEU A 117 -18.72 -8.94 4.90
C LEU A 117 -19.68 -9.93 5.52
N ASP A 118 -19.29 -10.46 6.65
CA ASP A 118 -20.21 -11.16 7.54
C ASP A 118 -21.35 -10.22 7.95
N GLU A 119 -22.56 -10.74 8.01
CA GLU A 119 -23.77 -9.97 8.32
C GLU A 119 -23.65 -9.18 9.64
N THR A 120 -23.00 -9.77 10.63
CA THR A 120 -22.80 -9.14 11.95
C THR A 120 -21.87 -7.93 11.91
N LEU A 121 -21.03 -7.80 10.88
CA LEU A 121 -20.05 -6.72 10.70
C LEU A 121 -20.57 -5.61 9.79
N ARG A 122 -21.53 -5.89 8.89
CA ARG A 122 -21.99 -4.93 7.85
C ARG A 122 -22.38 -3.58 8.43
N THR A 123 -23.28 -3.56 9.41
CA THR A 123 -23.74 -2.33 10.04
C THR A 123 -22.58 -1.55 10.67
N LYS A 124 -21.66 -2.25 11.33
CA LYS A 124 -20.49 -1.61 11.96
C LYS A 124 -19.57 -0.98 10.91
N VAL A 125 -19.29 -1.68 9.82
CA VAL A 125 -18.46 -1.17 8.73
C VAL A 125 -19.12 0.05 8.08
N LEU A 126 -20.44 -0.01 7.79
CA LEU A 126 -21.18 1.13 7.22
C LEU A 126 -21.15 2.37 8.11
N HIS A 127 -21.08 2.23 9.44
CA HIS A 127 -20.91 3.36 10.35
C HIS A 127 -19.49 3.97 10.33
N LEU A 128 -18.49 3.22 9.90
CA LEU A 128 -17.09 3.61 9.90
C LEU A 128 -16.60 4.13 8.55
N ILE A 129 -17.39 4.03 7.49
CA ILE A 129 -17.03 4.47 6.15
C ILE A 129 -17.88 5.66 5.69
N ASP A 130 -17.36 6.39 4.71
CA ASP A 130 -18.10 7.37 3.93
C ASP A 130 -18.84 6.70 2.74
N GLY A 131 -19.46 7.50 1.89
CA GLY A 131 -20.20 7.02 0.72
C GLY A 131 -19.33 6.35 -0.35
N GLU A 132 -18.02 6.56 -0.32
CA GLU A 132 -17.03 5.97 -1.23
C GLU A 132 -16.32 4.76 -0.61
N GLY A 133 -16.58 4.46 0.67
CA GLY A 133 -16.01 3.32 1.38
C GLY A 133 -14.70 3.64 2.13
N PHE A 134 -14.24 4.89 2.15
CA PHE A 134 -13.08 5.31 2.95
C PHE A 134 -13.43 5.45 4.42
N ALA A 135 -12.41 5.37 5.28
CA ALA A 135 -12.63 5.54 6.71
C ALA A 135 -13.12 6.97 7.02
N ARG A 136 -14.11 7.07 7.89
CA ARG A 136 -14.54 8.35 8.44
C ARG A 136 -13.50 8.85 9.42
N ALA A 137 -12.69 9.81 8.97
CA ALA A 137 -11.67 10.46 9.78
C ALA A 137 -12.22 11.65 10.59
N ASP A 138 -13.46 12.09 10.30
CA ASP A 138 -14.08 13.26 10.90
C ASP A 138 -15.36 12.91 11.65
N SER A 139 -15.77 13.84 12.49
CA SER A 139 -17.07 13.80 13.18
C SER A 139 -18.22 14.31 12.31
N TRP A 140 -18.02 14.41 10.97
CA TRP A 140 -19.07 14.89 10.08
C TRP A 140 -20.22 13.88 10.02
N ALA A 141 -21.43 14.38 10.14
CA ALA A 141 -22.64 13.61 9.92
C ALA A 141 -23.59 14.46 9.07
N PRO A 142 -24.46 13.84 8.24
CA PRO A 142 -25.49 14.56 7.50
C PRO A 142 -26.32 15.45 8.44
N GLY A 143 -26.48 16.72 8.06
CA GLY A 143 -27.19 17.72 8.88
C GLY A 143 -26.32 18.55 9.79
N LYS A 144 -25.02 18.30 9.92
CA LYS A 144 -24.08 19.26 10.52
C LYS A 144 -23.80 20.39 9.53
N GLY A 145 -23.79 21.63 10.01
CA GLY A 145 -23.52 22.82 9.19
C GLY A 145 -22.06 22.96 8.69
N ILE A 146 -21.30 21.89 8.69
CA ILE A 146 -19.92 21.83 8.22
C ILE A 146 -19.95 21.42 6.75
N LEU A 147 -19.27 22.21 5.90
CA LEU A 147 -19.17 21.91 4.48
C LEU A 147 -18.45 20.57 4.27
N PRO A 148 -18.87 19.76 3.27
CA PRO A 148 -18.17 18.55 2.89
C PRO A 148 -16.70 18.83 2.57
N PRO A 149 -15.77 17.87 2.78
CA PRO A 149 -14.36 18.03 2.42
C PRO A 149 -14.21 18.49 0.97
N GLU A 150 -13.21 19.29 0.71
CA GLU A 150 -12.98 19.94 -0.60
C GLU A 150 -12.77 18.94 -1.76
N ILE A 151 -12.37 17.72 -1.43
CA ILE A 151 -12.20 16.58 -2.35
C ILE A 151 -13.46 16.26 -3.15
N VAL A 152 -14.67 16.48 -2.57
CA VAL A 152 -15.95 16.16 -3.22
C VAL A 152 -16.36 17.20 -4.27
N ARG A 153 -15.69 18.37 -4.34
CA ARG A 153 -16.15 19.51 -5.12
C ARG A 153 -15.57 19.68 -6.52
N ASN A 154 -14.53 18.96 -6.91
CA ASN A 154 -13.88 19.18 -8.21
C ASN A 154 -13.81 17.92 -9.07
N PRO A 155 -14.71 17.78 -10.07
CA PRO A 155 -14.57 16.75 -11.09
C PRO A 155 -13.44 17.11 -12.08
N TRP A 156 -12.65 16.14 -12.44
CA TRP A 156 -11.39 16.19 -13.19
C TRP A 156 -11.53 16.58 -14.66
N ARG A 157 -10.65 17.45 -15.16
CA ARG A 157 -10.41 17.65 -16.59
C ARG A 157 -9.11 16.98 -17.03
N ILE A 158 -9.18 16.09 -18.02
CA ILE A 158 -8.06 15.36 -18.60
C ILE A 158 -7.62 16.04 -19.90
N GLN A 159 -6.34 16.35 -20.04
CA GLN A 159 -5.73 16.68 -21.34
C GLN A 159 -4.84 15.53 -21.80
N LYS A 160 -5.00 15.16 -23.09
CA LYS A 160 -4.21 14.11 -23.76
C LYS A 160 -2.92 14.68 -24.33
N ALA A 161 -1.81 13.99 -24.16
CA ALA A 161 -0.57 14.20 -24.89
C ALA A 161 -0.20 12.93 -25.69
N SER A 162 0.32 13.09 -26.88
CA SER A 162 0.62 12.03 -27.84
C SER A 162 2.04 11.50 -27.66
N VAL A 163 2.23 10.19 -27.69
CA VAL A 163 3.54 9.52 -27.83
C VAL A 163 3.37 8.19 -28.57
N ASN A 164 4.35 7.89 -29.39
CA ASN A 164 4.35 6.76 -30.33
C ASN A 164 5.29 5.65 -29.83
N THR A 165 4.83 4.42 -29.66
CA THR A 165 5.61 3.16 -29.75
C THR A 165 4.83 1.92 -29.28
N LYS A 166 5.38 0.71 -29.44
CA LYS A 166 4.83 -0.60 -29.04
C LYS A 166 4.22 -0.65 -27.63
N ILE A 167 4.71 0.15 -26.70
CA ILE A 167 4.13 0.30 -25.35
C ILE A 167 2.76 1.00 -25.39
N GLU A 168 2.46 1.78 -26.41
CA GLU A 168 1.14 2.38 -26.58
C GLU A 168 0.11 1.37 -27.10
N GLU A 169 0.53 0.40 -27.90
CA GLU A 169 -0.32 -0.74 -28.27
C GLU A 169 -0.63 -1.59 -27.03
N ILE A 170 0.38 -1.83 -26.19
CA ILE A 170 0.22 -2.43 -24.87
C ILE A 170 -0.72 -1.59 -24.00
N ARG A 171 -0.56 -0.28 -23.98
CA ARG A 171 -1.39 0.68 -23.22
C ARG A 171 -2.84 0.71 -23.69
N ALA A 172 -3.10 0.61 -24.97
CA ALA A 172 -4.44 0.54 -25.53
C ALA A 172 -5.19 -0.74 -25.09
N ASN A 173 -4.45 -1.84 -24.88
CA ASN A 173 -4.99 -3.12 -24.44
C ASN A 173 -5.24 -3.20 -22.93
N VAL A 174 -4.58 -2.37 -22.14
CA VAL A 174 -4.66 -2.38 -20.67
C VAL A 174 -6.02 -1.89 -20.11
N SER A 175 -6.82 -1.19 -20.89
CA SER A 175 -8.14 -0.71 -20.47
C SER A 175 -9.27 -1.74 -20.55
N THR A 176 -8.99 -2.95 -21.01
CA THR A 176 -9.97 -4.01 -21.22
C THR A 176 -9.53 -5.28 -20.50
N ASP A 177 -10.44 -6.20 -20.24
CA ASP A 177 -10.19 -7.52 -19.64
C ASP A 177 -9.40 -8.44 -20.62
N VAL A 178 -8.26 -7.94 -21.13
CA VAL A 178 -7.40 -8.65 -22.09
C VAL A 178 -6.40 -9.49 -21.30
N GLU A 179 -6.34 -10.77 -21.61
CA GLU A 179 -5.29 -11.65 -21.12
C GLU A 179 -3.96 -11.31 -21.83
N TRP A 180 -2.91 -11.09 -21.02
CA TRP A 180 -1.56 -10.87 -21.50
C TRP A 180 -0.95 -12.16 -22.02
N SER A 181 -0.35 -12.12 -23.21
CA SER A 181 0.48 -13.22 -23.69
C SER A 181 1.81 -13.29 -22.93
N GLU A 182 2.40 -14.47 -22.87
CA GLU A 182 3.73 -14.65 -22.25
C GLU A 182 4.79 -13.73 -22.87
N GLN A 183 4.74 -13.51 -24.18
CA GLN A 183 5.68 -12.63 -24.90
C GLN A 183 5.52 -11.16 -24.51
N GLU A 184 4.31 -10.67 -24.31
CA GLU A 184 4.06 -9.31 -23.84
C GLU A 184 4.54 -9.12 -22.39
N ILE A 185 4.30 -10.10 -21.54
CA ILE A 185 4.83 -10.11 -20.17
C ILE A 185 6.36 -10.10 -20.18
N GLU A 186 7.00 -10.93 -21.00
CA GLU A 186 8.45 -10.96 -21.15
C GLU A 186 9.00 -9.61 -21.63
N GLN A 187 8.35 -8.96 -22.60
CA GLN A 187 8.73 -7.62 -23.07
C GLN A 187 8.66 -6.57 -21.96
N LEU A 188 7.60 -6.57 -21.16
CA LEU A 188 7.49 -5.69 -19.99
C LEU A 188 8.61 -5.95 -18.99
N LEU A 189 8.89 -7.23 -18.71
CA LEU A 189 9.93 -7.66 -17.78
C LEU A 189 11.35 -7.36 -18.28
N CYS A 190 11.56 -7.24 -19.58
CA CYS A 190 12.84 -6.89 -20.20
C CYS A 190 13.03 -5.38 -20.44
N SER A 191 12.08 -4.54 -20.10
CA SER A 191 12.15 -3.09 -20.30
C SER A 191 13.32 -2.46 -19.57
N ARG A 192 14.10 -1.59 -20.24
CA ARG A 192 15.26 -0.86 -19.71
C ARG A 192 15.32 0.54 -20.33
N GLY A 193 16.01 1.48 -19.67
CA GLY A 193 16.16 2.84 -20.17
C GLY A 193 14.83 3.55 -20.38
N ASP A 194 14.65 4.17 -21.55
CA ASP A 194 13.42 4.91 -21.91
C ASP A 194 12.17 4.04 -21.88
N ASP A 195 12.27 2.74 -22.16
CA ASP A 195 11.14 1.84 -22.09
C ASP A 195 10.72 1.55 -20.66
N PHE A 196 11.67 1.50 -19.73
CA PHE A 196 11.37 1.43 -18.29
C PHE A 196 10.56 2.64 -17.82
N GLU A 197 10.96 3.87 -18.22
CA GLU A 197 10.22 5.08 -17.86
C GLU A 197 8.80 5.07 -18.42
N LYS A 198 8.63 4.60 -19.66
CA LYS A 198 7.30 4.47 -20.28
C LYS A 198 6.42 3.47 -19.53
N VAL A 199 6.98 2.35 -19.09
CA VAL A 199 6.27 1.34 -18.26
C VAL A 199 5.81 1.97 -16.96
N CYS A 200 6.67 2.72 -16.27
CA CYS A 200 6.31 3.42 -15.02
C CYS A 200 5.19 4.45 -15.24
N ILE A 201 5.27 5.21 -16.32
CA ILE A 201 4.25 6.21 -16.68
C ILE A 201 2.90 5.52 -16.96
N ALA A 202 2.88 4.45 -17.76
CA ALA A 202 1.67 3.70 -18.06
C ALA A 202 1.05 3.07 -16.79
N ALA A 203 1.88 2.53 -15.90
CA ALA A 203 1.45 1.98 -14.63
C ALA A 203 0.80 3.05 -13.72
N ASN A 204 1.37 4.24 -13.66
CA ASN A 204 0.81 5.34 -12.89
C ASN A 204 -0.53 5.86 -13.49
N ASP A 205 -0.66 5.90 -14.81
CA ASP A 205 -1.92 6.26 -15.48
C ASP A 205 -3.02 5.23 -15.19
N LEU A 206 -2.69 3.94 -15.16
CA LEU A 206 -3.62 2.86 -14.75
C LEU A 206 -4.05 3.00 -13.28
N ARG A 207 -3.10 3.23 -12.39
CA ARG A 207 -3.41 3.52 -10.99
C ARG A 207 -4.42 4.66 -10.89
N LYS A 208 -4.21 5.73 -11.66
CA LYS A 208 -5.08 6.91 -11.69
C LYS A 208 -6.50 6.58 -12.18
N GLN A 209 -6.64 5.70 -13.16
CA GLN A 209 -7.96 5.27 -13.65
C GLN A 209 -8.79 4.58 -12.58
N THR A 210 -8.16 3.90 -11.62
CA THR A 210 -8.84 3.17 -10.55
C THR A 210 -9.16 4.06 -9.35
N ASN A 211 -8.17 4.79 -8.86
CA ASN A 211 -8.23 5.49 -7.58
C ASN A 211 -8.12 7.01 -7.71
N GLY A 212 -8.19 7.57 -8.92
CA GLY A 212 -7.94 8.99 -9.12
C GLY A 212 -6.58 9.40 -8.57
N GLU A 213 -6.54 10.46 -7.79
CA GLU A 213 -5.31 10.93 -7.15
C GLU A 213 -5.20 10.48 -5.68
N VAL A 214 -6.04 9.52 -5.27
CA VAL A 214 -6.04 8.99 -3.90
C VAL A 214 -4.95 7.93 -3.75
N VAL A 215 -4.20 8.01 -2.68
CA VAL A 215 -3.31 6.96 -2.16
C VAL A 215 -3.76 6.63 -0.75
N THR A 216 -4.13 5.38 -0.52
CA THR A 216 -4.73 4.96 0.74
C THR A 216 -3.71 4.44 1.74
N TYR A 217 -4.07 4.46 2.98
CA TYR A 217 -3.40 3.80 4.10
C TYR A 217 -4.43 3.34 5.12
N ALA A 218 -4.06 2.38 5.96
CA ALA A 218 -4.86 1.97 7.09
C ALA A 218 -4.06 2.17 8.38
N VAL A 219 -4.64 2.87 9.34
CA VAL A 219 -4.08 2.93 10.70
C VAL A 219 -4.32 1.59 11.37
N ASN A 220 -3.28 0.99 11.87
CA ASN A 220 -3.36 -0.28 12.58
C ASN A 220 -2.42 -0.31 13.77
N ARG A 221 -2.61 -1.29 14.63
CA ARG A 221 -1.67 -1.66 15.67
C ARG A 221 -1.34 -3.14 15.52
N ASN A 222 -0.07 -3.44 15.29
CA ASN A 222 0.37 -4.82 15.24
C ASN A 222 0.52 -5.36 16.67
N ILE A 223 -0.27 -6.38 17.01
CA ILE A 223 -0.20 -7.08 18.29
C ILE A 223 0.38 -8.47 18.06
N ASN A 224 1.71 -8.57 18.10
CA ASN A 224 2.39 -9.86 18.05
C ASN A 224 2.28 -10.51 19.44
N TYR A 225 1.38 -11.48 19.59
CA TYR A 225 1.14 -12.13 20.89
C TYR A 225 2.29 -13.03 21.33
N THR A 226 3.08 -13.54 20.38
CA THR A 226 4.29 -14.33 20.67
C THR A 226 5.33 -14.15 19.55
N ASN A 227 6.60 -14.26 19.90
CA ASN A 227 7.69 -14.40 18.93
C ASN A 227 8.24 -15.84 18.90
N ILE A 228 7.67 -16.76 19.67
CA ILE A 228 8.04 -18.18 19.66
C ILE A 228 7.43 -18.82 18.43
N CYS A 229 8.29 -19.31 17.52
CA CYS A 229 7.87 -19.85 16.25
C CYS A 229 8.66 -21.10 15.89
N THR A 230 7.98 -22.11 15.38
CA THR A 230 8.59 -23.37 14.93
C THR A 230 9.05 -23.32 13.49
N PHE A 231 8.57 -22.37 12.70
CA PHE A 231 9.01 -22.15 11.31
C PHE A 231 10.42 -21.58 11.26
N ARG A 232 11.23 -22.09 10.36
CA ARG A 232 12.64 -21.69 10.19
C ARG A 232 12.82 -20.85 8.93
N CYS A 233 12.05 -19.75 8.80
CA CYS A 233 12.16 -18.86 7.65
C CYS A 233 13.54 -18.22 7.58
N GLY A 234 14.19 -18.32 6.41
CA GLY A 234 15.57 -17.86 6.24
C GLY A 234 15.76 -16.35 6.43
N PHE A 235 14.73 -15.55 6.18
CA PHE A 235 14.73 -14.09 6.27
C PHE A 235 14.25 -13.54 7.62
N CYS A 236 13.63 -14.37 8.47
CA CYS A 236 12.96 -13.91 9.68
C CYS A 236 13.96 -13.67 10.83
N ALA A 237 14.02 -12.42 11.31
CA ALA A 237 14.78 -12.05 12.49
C ALA A 237 13.90 -11.90 13.76
N PHE A 238 12.58 -11.95 13.62
CA PHE A 238 11.62 -11.81 14.72
C PHE A 238 11.41 -13.13 15.47
N SER A 239 11.40 -14.24 14.75
CA SER A 239 11.14 -15.57 15.29
C SER A 239 12.23 -16.00 16.30
N LYS A 240 11.80 -16.52 17.45
CA LYS A 240 12.67 -17.11 18.49
C LYS A 240 12.34 -18.60 18.65
N GLY A 241 13.37 -19.44 18.55
CA GLY A 241 13.29 -20.82 19.00
C GLY A 241 13.55 -20.93 20.51
N LYS A 242 13.34 -22.12 21.08
CA LYS A 242 13.64 -22.38 22.51
C LYS A 242 15.10 -22.08 22.90
N MET A 243 16.03 -22.15 21.93
CA MET A 243 17.48 -22.02 22.11
C MET A 243 18.07 -20.81 21.36
N SER A 244 17.26 -19.94 20.76
CA SER A 244 17.81 -18.81 20.03
C SER A 244 18.27 -17.72 20.96
N GLU A 245 19.55 -17.42 20.93
CA GLU A 245 20.14 -16.27 21.61
C GLU A 245 19.57 -14.96 21.04
N ASN A 246 19.55 -13.96 21.88
CA ASN A 246 18.80 -12.72 21.82
C ASN A 246 19.28 -11.74 20.76
N LEU A 247 18.98 -11.94 19.51
CA LEU A 247 19.23 -10.90 18.51
C LEU A 247 18.33 -9.66 18.67
N ARG A 248 17.10 -9.82 19.19
CA ARG A 248 16.12 -8.72 19.35
C ARG A 248 15.15 -8.97 20.50
N GLY A 249 15.69 -9.16 21.70
CA GLY A 249 14.91 -9.43 22.89
C GLY A 249 14.66 -10.92 23.17
N LYS A 250 14.10 -11.18 24.34
CA LYS A 250 13.84 -12.54 24.84
C LYS A 250 12.62 -13.16 24.15
N PRO A 251 12.53 -14.50 24.09
CA PRO A 251 11.27 -15.16 23.77
C PRO A 251 10.17 -14.70 24.72
N TYR A 252 8.98 -14.45 24.16
CA TYR A 252 7.81 -14.05 24.93
C TYR A 252 6.53 -14.69 24.39
N ASP A 253 5.56 -14.81 25.27
CA ASP A 253 4.20 -15.19 24.98
C ASP A 253 3.27 -14.34 25.86
N LEU A 254 2.47 -13.47 25.23
CA LEU A 254 1.63 -12.51 25.92
C LEU A 254 0.40 -13.21 26.50
N LYS A 255 0.04 -12.86 27.71
CA LYS A 255 -1.21 -13.31 28.33
C LYS A 255 -2.40 -12.62 27.66
N LEU A 256 -3.55 -13.27 27.70
CA LEU A 256 -4.78 -12.76 27.09
C LEU A 256 -5.17 -11.37 27.60
N GLU A 257 -4.95 -11.09 28.88
CA GLU A 257 -5.23 -9.78 29.48
C GLU A 257 -4.40 -8.66 28.84
N GLU A 258 -3.15 -8.93 28.52
CA GLU A 258 -2.25 -7.98 27.85
C GLU A 258 -2.70 -7.75 26.39
N ILE A 259 -3.12 -8.79 25.69
CA ILE A 259 -3.66 -8.68 24.33
C ILE A 259 -4.93 -7.82 24.33
N VAL A 260 -5.83 -8.08 25.29
CA VAL A 260 -7.07 -7.30 25.46
C VAL A 260 -6.76 -5.83 25.77
N LEU A 261 -5.78 -5.57 26.63
CA LEU A 261 -5.35 -4.20 26.96
C LEU A 261 -4.86 -3.47 25.71
N ARG A 262 -3.94 -4.06 24.96
CA ARG A 262 -3.40 -3.48 23.70
C ARG A 262 -4.47 -3.27 22.64
N THR A 263 -5.45 -4.17 22.55
CA THR A 263 -6.59 -4.01 21.65
C THR A 263 -7.45 -2.82 22.04
N LYS A 264 -7.75 -2.66 23.35
CA LYS A 264 -8.50 -1.51 23.86
C LYS A 264 -7.77 -0.18 23.63
N GLU A 265 -6.45 -0.17 23.78
CA GLU A 265 -5.62 1.02 23.51
C GLU A 265 -5.62 1.39 22.03
N ALA A 266 -5.64 0.40 21.13
CA ALA A 266 -5.71 0.64 19.71
C ALA A 266 -7.07 1.16 19.23
N TRP A 267 -8.14 0.98 20.03
CA TRP A 267 -9.51 1.42 19.72
C TRP A 267 -9.82 2.84 20.19
N LYS A 268 -8.93 3.48 20.95
CA LYS A 268 -9.09 4.87 21.42
C LYS A 268 -8.58 5.86 20.37
#